data_20b84922805ebee11978cb7d686d09f0
#
_entry.id   20b84922805ebee11978cb7d686d09f0
#
_cell.length_a   1.000
_cell.length_b   1.000
_cell.length_c   1.000
_cell.angle_alpha   90.00
_cell.angle_beta   90.00
_cell.angle_gamma   90.00
#
_symmetry.space_group_name_H-M   'P 1'
#
loop_
_entity.id
_entity.type
_entity.pdbx_description
1 polymer ?
#
loop_
_entity_poly.entity_id
_entity_poly.type
_entity_poly.pdbx_seq_one_letter_code
_entity_poly.pdbx_strand_id
1 'polypeptide(L)'
;MSANLKRGCGILLIASVVLLSTLALLPDADVDHDAGYTSSELSIRETVDGSVTSTSYVNPDGVITDAIDMGYATVCRMQDDNGRVVEERYLDANGDPVARYGDYYGLSYEYDETSTVITYLDAEGSPIILSDGYSIIVRTQAGGRASDDFYYDLNGQQVQCSGGYYGLHRGYNSDGQNISLTFFDKDGHAVSTSSGYAIKTYQRDMDGTIVGEQYFDTDGNPARSLLGQHGELYQRNEQGYISQITYLGADGKPTPTNAGYTILKRTYHRDGTADTDMYFDANGNPKALSKRQYGIKRSGKVNLLLNRNGNVMLCVDNLLNGFPCMVVVFGSVVCLLMIVFPKSLSVVLTIVYVAFILYETLMFRESGDARTNFVLFSYAGKFLKEQSVRVGVINNIWLFIPLGTGLYRWFQKKWALLIPFVMSMAIETTQYITGLGIAEFDDVFGNTMGGWIGVLVAWTWLSWKMSVKNRT
;
A
#
# COMPACT_ATOMS: atom_id res chain seq x y z
N MET A 1 28.03 34.01 20.75
CA MET A 1 28.38 32.64 20.39
C MET A 1 29.65 32.66 19.54
N SER A 2 30.71 31.97 19.94
CA SER A 2 32.01 31.98 19.21
C SER A 2 31.85 31.36 17.81
N ALA A 3 32.75 31.75 16.87
CA ALA A 3 32.69 31.23 15.50
C ALA A 3 32.87 29.71 15.42
N ASN A 4 33.70 29.16 16.30
CA ASN A 4 33.91 27.71 16.39
C ASN A 4 32.65 27.00 16.89
N LEU A 5 31.90 27.60 17.80
CA LEU A 5 30.63 27.05 18.28
C LEU A 5 29.57 27.06 17.19
N LYS A 6 29.46 28.15 16.38
CA LYS A 6 28.54 28.21 15.22
C LYS A 6 28.87 27.18 14.16
N ARG A 7 30.18 26.93 13.88
CA ARG A 7 30.63 25.88 12.98
C ARG A 7 30.26 24.50 13.49
N GLY A 8 30.54 24.23 14.76
CA GLY A 8 30.21 22.97 15.41
C GLY A 8 28.71 22.68 15.36
N CYS A 9 27.86 23.66 15.71
CA CYS A 9 26.40 23.53 15.63
C CYS A 9 25.90 23.29 14.20
N GLY A 10 26.45 23.94 13.17
CA GLY A 10 26.06 23.73 11.80
C GLY A 10 26.44 22.35 11.27
N ILE A 11 27.63 21.87 11.57
CA ILE A 11 28.10 20.54 11.19
C ILE A 11 27.27 19.46 11.90
N LEU A 12 27.02 19.62 13.19
CA LEU A 12 26.20 18.69 13.97
C LEU A 12 24.77 18.63 13.43
N LEU A 13 24.16 19.79 13.10
CA LEU A 13 22.82 19.82 12.52
C LEU A 13 22.74 19.04 11.20
N ILE A 14 23.68 19.33 10.26
CA ILE A 14 23.70 18.64 8.97
C ILE A 14 23.92 17.14 9.18
N ALA A 15 24.90 16.75 10.00
CA ALA A 15 25.17 15.36 10.30
C ALA A 15 23.98 14.65 10.94
N SER A 16 23.26 15.32 11.85
CA SER A 16 22.06 14.76 12.49
C SER A 16 20.92 14.60 11.47
N VAL A 17 20.67 15.59 10.61
CA VAL A 17 19.63 15.51 9.57
C VAL A 17 19.93 14.39 8.58
N VAL A 18 21.20 14.29 8.12
CA VAL A 18 21.62 13.20 7.22
C VAL A 18 21.45 11.84 7.90
N LEU A 19 21.96 11.70 9.12
CA LEU A 19 21.91 10.44 9.87
C LEU A 19 20.47 9.99 10.13
N LEU A 20 19.62 10.90 10.67
CA LEU A 20 18.22 10.58 10.98
C LEU A 20 17.43 10.26 9.71
N SER A 21 17.65 11.00 8.63
CA SER A 21 17.00 10.71 7.34
C SER A 21 17.46 9.36 6.78
N THR A 22 18.75 9.05 6.83
CA THR A 22 19.29 7.77 6.36
C THR A 22 18.73 6.61 7.17
N LEU A 23 18.68 6.73 8.51
CA LEU A 23 18.09 5.71 9.37
C LEU A 23 16.59 5.50 9.09
N ALA A 24 15.83 6.59 8.89
CA ALA A 24 14.41 6.52 8.57
C ALA A 24 14.12 5.93 7.17
N LEU A 25 15.09 6.01 6.26
CA LEU A 25 15.00 5.48 4.90
C LEU A 25 15.63 4.08 4.75
N LEU A 26 16.16 3.49 5.82
CA LEU A 26 16.58 2.09 5.74
C LEU A 26 15.39 1.24 5.30
N PRO A 27 15.60 0.35 4.32
CA PRO A 27 14.54 -0.56 3.91
C PRO A 27 14.15 -1.44 5.10
N ASP A 28 12.85 -1.71 5.22
CA ASP A 28 12.40 -2.82 6.05
C ASP A 28 13.04 -4.09 5.50
N ALA A 29 13.27 -5.09 6.35
CA ALA A 29 13.82 -6.36 5.89
C ALA A 29 12.96 -6.90 4.74
N ASP A 30 13.58 -7.08 3.57
CA ASP A 30 12.90 -7.70 2.43
C ASP A 30 12.58 -9.15 2.80
N VAL A 31 11.32 -9.52 2.67
CA VAL A 31 10.91 -10.91 2.71
C VAL A 31 11.27 -11.51 1.36
N ASP A 32 12.10 -12.57 1.35
CA ASP A 32 12.33 -13.34 0.13
C ASP A 32 11.11 -14.22 -0.15
N HIS A 33 10.20 -13.72 -0.97
CA HIS A 33 8.94 -14.37 -1.34
C HIS A 33 9.12 -15.69 -2.11
N ASP A 34 10.33 -15.98 -2.57
CA ASP A 34 10.67 -17.18 -3.33
C ASP A 34 11.49 -18.20 -2.50
N ALA A 35 11.93 -17.81 -1.30
CA ALA A 35 12.69 -18.70 -0.41
C ALA A 35 11.77 -19.57 0.45
N GLY A 36 12.04 -20.87 0.47
CA GLY A 36 11.29 -21.85 1.25
C GLY A 36 10.53 -22.86 0.38
N TYR A 37 9.64 -23.59 1.02
CA TYR A 37 8.79 -24.60 0.37
C TYR A 37 7.35 -24.12 0.25
N THR A 38 6.73 -24.36 -0.90
CA THR A 38 5.27 -24.22 -1.05
C THR A 38 4.55 -25.43 -0.45
N SER A 39 3.28 -25.29 -0.10
CA SER A 39 2.46 -26.37 0.46
C SER A 39 2.44 -27.61 -0.44
N SER A 40 2.52 -27.45 -1.77
CA SER A 40 2.55 -28.54 -2.76
C SER A 40 3.88 -29.34 -2.77
N GLU A 41 4.95 -28.78 -2.22
CA GLU A 41 6.27 -29.40 -2.12
C GLU A 41 6.47 -30.14 -0.78
N LEU A 42 5.53 -29.98 0.13
CA LEU A 42 5.57 -30.51 1.50
C LEU A 42 4.63 -31.71 1.66
N SER A 43 5.01 -32.64 2.52
CA SER A 43 4.11 -33.67 3.00
C SER A 43 3.27 -33.16 4.18
N ILE A 44 2.14 -33.81 4.43
CA ILE A 44 1.25 -33.48 5.56
C ILE A 44 1.40 -34.55 6.65
N ARG A 45 1.57 -34.09 7.88
CA ARG A 45 1.53 -34.93 9.08
C ARG A 45 0.36 -34.51 9.94
N GLU A 46 -0.50 -35.46 10.26
CA GLU A 46 -1.60 -35.27 11.21
C GLU A 46 -1.26 -35.92 12.55
N THR A 47 -1.58 -35.22 13.63
CA THR A 47 -1.50 -35.71 15.00
C THR A 47 -2.79 -35.37 15.73
N VAL A 48 -3.26 -36.30 16.55
CA VAL A 48 -4.50 -36.11 17.36
C VAL A 48 -4.11 -36.24 18.82
N ASP A 49 -4.46 -35.23 19.60
CA ASP A 49 -4.31 -35.22 21.07
C ASP A 49 -5.61 -34.77 21.72
N GLY A 50 -6.33 -35.74 22.25
CA GLY A 50 -7.70 -35.52 22.80
C GLY A 50 -8.66 -35.01 21.73
N SER A 51 -9.20 -33.81 21.93
CA SER A 51 -10.10 -33.13 20.99
C SER A 51 -9.37 -32.26 19.95
N VAL A 52 -8.03 -32.19 19.98
CA VAL A 52 -7.24 -31.34 19.09
C VAL A 52 -6.61 -32.19 17.99
N THR A 53 -6.88 -31.83 16.73
CA THR A 53 -6.21 -32.34 15.54
C THR A 53 -5.25 -31.28 15.02
N SER A 54 -3.96 -31.61 14.94
CA SER A 54 -2.94 -30.75 14.37
C SER A 54 -2.49 -31.27 13.00
N THR A 55 -2.59 -30.45 11.98
CA THR A 55 -2.15 -30.73 10.61
C THR A 55 -0.91 -29.90 10.32
N SER A 56 0.25 -30.52 10.15
CA SER A 56 1.56 -29.88 9.97
C SER A 56 2.12 -30.14 8.59
N TYR A 57 2.76 -29.14 8.00
CA TYR A 57 3.58 -29.26 6.82
C TYR A 57 4.99 -29.75 7.19
N VAL A 58 5.51 -30.73 6.45
CA VAL A 58 6.75 -31.42 6.76
C VAL A 58 7.63 -31.46 5.50
N ASN A 59 8.87 -31.00 5.61
CA ASN A 59 9.83 -31.03 4.53
C ASN A 59 10.38 -32.46 4.26
N PRO A 60 11.17 -32.70 3.18
CA PRO A 60 11.74 -34.01 2.87
C PRO A 60 12.62 -34.62 3.97
N ASP A 61 13.18 -33.80 4.87
CA ASP A 61 13.99 -34.22 6.01
C ASP A 61 13.14 -34.63 7.22
N GLY A 62 11.81 -34.54 7.13
CA GLY A 62 10.88 -34.88 8.19
C GLY A 62 10.69 -33.78 9.24
N VAL A 63 11.12 -32.55 8.97
CA VAL A 63 11.04 -31.41 9.89
C VAL A 63 9.79 -30.57 9.55
N ILE A 64 9.04 -30.17 10.58
CA ILE A 64 7.93 -29.20 10.43
C ILE A 64 8.51 -27.89 9.93
N THR A 65 7.90 -27.33 8.87
CA THR A 65 8.39 -26.10 8.22
C THR A 65 7.22 -25.26 7.72
N ASP A 66 7.42 -23.94 7.61
CA ASP A 66 6.43 -23.03 7.09
C ASP A 66 6.19 -23.28 5.59
N ALA A 67 4.94 -23.42 5.19
CA ALA A 67 4.55 -23.37 3.78
C ALA A 67 4.41 -21.89 3.37
N ILE A 68 5.28 -21.42 2.49
CA ILE A 68 5.37 -19.99 2.15
C ILE A 68 4.08 -19.44 1.53
N ASP A 69 3.36 -20.26 0.75
CA ASP A 69 2.07 -19.93 0.13
C ASP A 69 0.89 -20.00 1.12
N MET A 70 1.07 -20.66 2.24
CA MET A 70 0.06 -20.76 3.30
C MET A 70 0.30 -19.78 4.45
N GLY A 71 1.55 -19.37 4.67
CA GLY A 71 1.95 -18.45 5.73
C GLY A 71 1.96 -19.07 7.15
N TYR A 72 1.95 -20.41 7.27
CA TYR A 72 2.05 -21.14 8.54
C TYR A 72 2.63 -22.55 8.32
N ALA A 73 3.11 -23.18 9.40
CA ALA A 73 3.59 -24.55 9.40
C ALA A 73 2.53 -25.55 9.89
N THR A 74 1.72 -25.16 10.88
CA THR A 74 0.75 -26.04 11.51
C THR A 74 -0.59 -25.33 11.71
N VAL A 75 -1.68 -26.04 11.43
CA VAL A 75 -3.02 -25.64 11.87
C VAL A 75 -3.52 -26.62 12.91
N CYS A 76 -3.89 -26.10 14.09
CA CYS A 76 -4.49 -26.85 15.19
C CYS A 76 -6.00 -26.62 15.19
N ARG A 77 -6.81 -27.68 15.18
CA ARG A 77 -8.27 -27.63 15.21
C ARG A 77 -8.78 -28.35 16.44
N MET A 78 -9.46 -27.63 17.33
CA MET A 78 -10.18 -28.21 18.46
C MET A 78 -11.61 -28.56 18.04
N GLN A 79 -12.07 -29.73 18.39
CA GLN A 79 -13.40 -30.23 18.06
C GLN A 79 -14.28 -30.42 19.30
N ASP A 80 -15.58 -30.19 19.14
CA ASP A 80 -16.59 -30.52 20.16
C ASP A 80 -16.93 -32.03 20.15
N ASP A 81 -17.79 -32.45 21.07
CA ASP A 81 -18.26 -33.86 21.18
C ASP A 81 -19.00 -34.36 19.92
N ASN A 82 -19.43 -33.45 19.04
CA ASN A 82 -20.07 -33.77 17.76
C ASN A 82 -19.08 -33.79 16.59
N GLY A 83 -17.78 -33.59 16.84
CA GLY A 83 -16.72 -33.54 15.84
C GLY A 83 -16.69 -32.24 15.03
N ARG A 84 -17.39 -31.19 15.46
CA ARG A 84 -17.37 -29.88 14.81
C ARG A 84 -16.18 -29.07 15.32
N VAL A 85 -15.47 -28.38 14.43
CA VAL A 85 -14.34 -27.49 14.79
C VAL A 85 -14.88 -26.29 15.57
N VAL A 86 -14.48 -26.14 16.82
CA VAL A 86 -14.87 -24.99 17.69
C VAL A 86 -13.75 -23.94 17.82
N GLU A 87 -12.51 -24.32 17.52
CA GLU A 87 -11.39 -23.38 17.46
C GLU A 87 -10.36 -23.83 16.42
N GLU A 88 -9.75 -22.86 15.74
CA GLU A 88 -8.65 -23.06 14.79
C GLU A 88 -7.52 -22.09 15.13
N ARG A 89 -6.26 -22.57 15.16
CA ARG A 89 -5.05 -21.80 15.44
C ARG A 89 -3.98 -22.08 14.41
N TYR A 90 -3.21 -21.05 14.05
CA TYR A 90 -2.10 -21.12 13.11
C TYR A 90 -0.79 -20.93 13.84
N LEU A 91 0.18 -21.84 13.60
CA LEU A 91 1.50 -21.85 14.22
C LEU A 91 2.57 -21.87 13.14
N ASP A 92 3.69 -21.19 13.43
CA ASP A 92 4.92 -21.26 12.63
C ASP A 92 5.68 -22.60 12.86
N ALA A 93 6.83 -22.75 12.21
CA ALA A 93 7.67 -23.95 12.34
C ALA A 93 8.26 -24.15 13.75
N ASN A 94 8.32 -23.12 14.59
CA ASN A 94 8.75 -23.20 15.98
C ASN A 94 7.62 -23.55 16.95
N GLY A 95 6.36 -23.50 16.47
CA GLY A 95 5.16 -23.69 17.27
C GLY A 95 4.64 -22.40 17.89
N ASP A 96 5.15 -21.25 17.48
CA ASP A 96 4.66 -19.95 17.92
C ASP A 96 3.44 -19.51 17.10
N PRO A 97 2.47 -18.79 17.68
CA PRO A 97 1.31 -18.28 16.95
C PRO A 97 1.75 -17.36 15.79
N VAL A 98 1.18 -17.59 14.59
CA VAL A 98 1.47 -16.77 13.39
C VAL A 98 0.19 -16.17 12.83
N ALA A 99 0.27 -14.90 12.39
CA ALA A 99 -0.87 -14.20 11.82
C ALA A 99 -1.19 -14.70 10.41
N ARG A 100 -2.43 -15.13 10.21
CA ARG A 100 -2.98 -15.45 8.91
C ARG A 100 -3.28 -14.17 8.14
N TYR A 101 -2.74 -14.03 6.92
CA TYR A 101 -2.85 -12.82 6.09
C TYR A 101 -2.41 -11.52 6.81
N GLY A 102 -1.62 -11.65 7.88
CA GLY A 102 -1.15 -10.51 8.67
C GLY A 102 -2.21 -9.87 9.60
N ASP A 103 -3.36 -10.51 9.81
CA ASP A 103 -4.51 -9.89 10.47
C ASP A 103 -5.00 -10.66 11.72
N TYR A 104 -5.07 -11.99 11.67
CA TYR A 104 -5.59 -12.81 12.80
C TYR A 104 -4.79 -14.10 12.99
N TYR A 105 -4.81 -14.65 14.20
CA TYR A 105 -4.01 -15.82 14.61
C TYR A 105 -4.83 -17.09 14.79
N GLY A 106 -6.14 -16.95 14.79
CA GLY A 106 -7.06 -18.07 14.93
C GLY A 106 -8.52 -17.65 14.77
N LEU A 107 -9.39 -18.62 14.81
CA LEU A 107 -10.84 -18.48 14.73
C LEU A 107 -11.50 -19.30 15.82
N SER A 108 -12.57 -18.79 16.43
CA SER A 108 -13.49 -19.62 17.21
C SER A 108 -14.84 -19.68 16.55
N TYR A 109 -15.54 -20.80 16.76
CA TYR A 109 -16.83 -21.09 16.15
C TYR A 109 -17.84 -21.49 17.24
N GLU A 110 -18.99 -20.80 17.24
CA GLU A 110 -20.15 -21.20 18.03
C GLU A 110 -21.29 -21.56 17.08
N TYR A 111 -21.90 -22.72 17.28
CA TYR A 111 -22.93 -23.27 16.39
C TYR A 111 -24.29 -23.22 17.04
N ASP A 112 -25.24 -22.66 16.31
CA ASP A 112 -26.66 -22.74 16.59
C ASP A 112 -27.36 -23.59 15.51
N GLU A 113 -28.66 -23.82 15.60
CA GLU A 113 -29.43 -24.65 14.65
C GLU A 113 -29.35 -24.12 13.21
N THR A 114 -29.31 -22.80 13.03
CA THR A 114 -29.39 -22.14 11.73
C THR A 114 -28.26 -21.16 11.49
N SER A 115 -27.36 -20.99 12.46
CA SER A 115 -26.25 -20.00 12.35
C SER A 115 -24.95 -20.52 12.93
N THR A 116 -23.87 -19.87 12.53
CA THR A 116 -22.53 -20.06 13.08
C THR A 116 -21.98 -18.69 13.39
N VAL A 117 -21.55 -18.46 14.62
CA VAL A 117 -20.80 -17.29 15.03
C VAL A 117 -19.31 -17.60 14.85
N ILE A 118 -18.61 -16.77 14.10
CA ILE A 118 -17.18 -16.91 13.81
C ILE A 118 -16.50 -15.68 14.41
N THR A 119 -15.62 -15.90 15.38
CA THR A 119 -14.85 -14.83 16.03
C THR A 119 -13.38 -14.93 15.65
N TYR A 120 -12.79 -13.82 15.24
CA TYR A 120 -11.36 -13.71 14.92
C TYR A 120 -10.55 -13.49 16.19
N LEU A 121 -9.42 -14.19 16.31
CA LEU A 121 -8.62 -14.25 17.53
C LEU A 121 -7.19 -13.71 17.32
N ASP A 122 -6.66 -13.05 18.35
CA ASP A 122 -5.25 -12.67 18.45
C ASP A 122 -4.35 -13.87 18.83
N ALA A 123 -3.05 -13.61 19.02
CA ALA A 123 -2.06 -14.63 19.39
C ALA A 123 -2.36 -15.28 20.76
N GLU A 124 -2.94 -14.54 21.68
CA GLU A 124 -3.29 -14.96 23.04
C GLU A 124 -4.66 -15.66 23.11
N GLY A 125 -5.44 -15.61 22.02
CA GLY A 125 -6.76 -16.23 21.96
C GLY A 125 -7.91 -15.30 22.34
N SER A 126 -7.66 -14.05 22.46
CA SER A 126 -8.68 -13.03 22.69
C SER A 126 -9.28 -12.55 21.37
N PRO A 127 -10.56 -12.14 21.34
CA PRO A 127 -11.16 -11.57 20.15
C PRO A 127 -10.45 -10.29 19.68
N ILE A 128 -10.18 -10.17 18.35
CA ILE A 128 -9.49 -9.04 17.74
C ILE A 128 -10.36 -8.37 16.67
N ILE A 129 -10.25 -7.04 16.52
CA ILE A 129 -10.84 -6.31 15.39
C ILE A 129 -9.87 -6.40 14.20
N LEU A 130 -10.39 -6.92 13.09
CA LEU A 130 -9.66 -7.01 11.83
C LEU A 130 -9.42 -5.62 11.21
N SER A 131 -8.48 -5.54 10.28
CA SER A 131 -8.26 -4.35 9.43
C SER A 131 -9.52 -3.91 8.68
N ASP A 132 -10.44 -4.85 8.38
CA ASP A 132 -11.74 -4.60 7.77
C ASP A 132 -12.78 -3.98 8.72
N GLY A 133 -12.47 -3.81 10.02
CA GLY A 133 -13.28 -3.06 10.98
C GLY A 133 -14.30 -3.90 11.76
N TYR A 134 -14.30 -5.23 11.66
CA TYR A 134 -15.14 -6.13 12.43
C TYR A 134 -14.32 -7.21 13.16
N SER A 135 -14.92 -7.85 14.13
CA SER A 135 -14.34 -8.96 14.91
C SER A 135 -15.09 -10.26 14.73
N ILE A 136 -16.39 -10.20 14.50
CA ILE A 136 -17.30 -11.33 14.52
C ILE A 136 -18.10 -11.35 13.22
N ILE A 137 -18.26 -12.55 12.66
CA ILE A 137 -19.23 -12.85 11.60
C ILE A 137 -20.32 -13.73 12.18
N VAL A 138 -21.58 -13.32 12.06
CA VAL A 138 -22.74 -14.20 12.24
C VAL A 138 -23.16 -14.70 10.88
N ARG A 139 -22.93 -15.98 10.62
CA ARG A 139 -23.24 -16.64 9.36
C ARG A 139 -24.50 -17.47 9.49
N THR A 140 -25.54 -17.14 8.74
CA THR A 140 -26.74 -17.94 8.65
C THR A 140 -26.60 -19.04 7.60
N GLN A 141 -27.41 -20.07 7.69
CA GLN A 141 -27.46 -21.19 6.77
C GLN A 141 -28.89 -21.43 6.23
N ALA A 142 -28.97 -21.68 4.93
CA ALA A 142 -30.20 -22.09 4.26
C ALA A 142 -29.91 -23.32 3.39
N GLY A 143 -30.69 -24.37 3.58
CA GLY A 143 -30.50 -25.63 2.84
C GLY A 143 -29.11 -26.25 3.02
N GLY A 144 -28.52 -26.12 4.21
CA GLY A 144 -27.18 -26.63 4.53
C GLY A 144 -26.00 -25.85 3.93
N ARG A 145 -26.23 -24.63 3.45
CA ARG A 145 -25.20 -23.74 2.88
C ARG A 145 -25.25 -22.40 3.55
N ALA A 146 -24.06 -21.73 3.61
CA ALA A 146 -23.96 -20.36 4.09
C ALA A 146 -24.83 -19.43 3.22
N SER A 147 -25.78 -18.74 3.84
CA SER A 147 -26.73 -17.83 3.17
C SER A 147 -26.30 -16.39 3.33
N ASP A 148 -26.22 -15.93 4.56
CA ASP A 148 -25.90 -14.54 4.86
C ASP A 148 -24.74 -14.47 5.85
N ASP A 149 -23.91 -13.43 5.73
CA ASP A 149 -22.93 -13.03 6.73
C ASP A 149 -23.28 -11.63 7.21
N PHE A 150 -23.25 -11.42 8.54
CA PHE A 150 -23.39 -10.11 9.18
C PHE A 150 -22.17 -9.85 10.06
N TYR A 151 -21.71 -8.60 10.10
CA TYR A 151 -20.47 -8.19 10.75
C TYR A 151 -20.73 -7.46 12.06
N TYR A 152 -19.95 -7.81 13.09
CA TYR A 152 -20.12 -7.26 14.44
C TYR A 152 -18.76 -6.87 15.03
N ASP A 153 -18.79 -5.89 15.94
CA ASP A 153 -17.64 -5.50 16.77
C ASP A 153 -17.47 -6.45 17.98
N LEU A 154 -16.48 -6.15 18.82
CA LEU A 154 -16.19 -6.87 20.06
C LEU A 154 -17.33 -6.82 21.09
N ASN A 155 -18.23 -5.84 20.99
CA ASN A 155 -19.37 -5.67 21.90
C ASN A 155 -20.64 -6.34 21.37
N GLY A 156 -20.56 -7.01 20.21
CA GLY A 156 -21.72 -7.63 19.56
C GLY A 156 -22.64 -6.61 18.89
N GLN A 157 -22.16 -5.39 18.61
CA GLN A 157 -22.90 -4.40 17.82
C GLN A 157 -22.58 -4.59 16.35
N GLN A 158 -23.63 -4.57 15.51
CA GLN A 158 -23.45 -4.67 14.06
C GLN A 158 -22.69 -3.45 13.54
N VAL A 159 -21.63 -3.70 12.75
CA VAL A 159 -20.73 -2.66 12.24
C VAL A 159 -20.61 -2.70 10.72
N GLN A 160 -20.32 -1.55 10.15
CA GLN A 160 -19.97 -1.43 8.74
C GLN A 160 -18.51 -1.84 8.54
N CYS A 161 -18.25 -2.78 7.63
CA CYS A 161 -16.87 -3.13 7.25
C CYS A 161 -16.24 -2.06 6.35
N SER A 162 -14.94 -2.14 6.10
CA SER A 162 -14.19 -1.24 5.22
C SER A 162 -14.76 -1.19 3.80
N GLY A 163 -15.42 -2.26 3.37
CA GLY A 163 -16.14 -2.35 2.11
C GLY A 163 -17.42 -1.50 2.02
N GLY A 164 -17.85 -0.85 3.12
CA GLY A 164 -19.01 0.05 3.15
C GLY A 164 -20.36 -0.64 3.32
N TYR A 165 -20.40 -1.90 3.80
CA TYR A 165 -21.62 -2.68 4.01
C TYR A 165 -21.60 -3.38 5.37
N TYR A 166 -22.77 -3.86 5.85
CA TYR A 166 -22.95 -4.50 7.16
C TYR A 166 -23.11 -6.01 7.07
N GLY A 167 -23.31 -6.53 5.87
CA GLY A 167 -23.46 -7.95 5.61
C GLY A 167 -23.60 -8.25 4.13
N LEU A 168 -23.61 -9.53 3.79
CA LEU A 168 -23.80 -10.00 2.42
C LEU A 168 -24.71 -11.24 2.36
N HIS A 169 -25.39 -11.40 1.22
CA HIS A 169 -26.17 -12.58 0.86
C HIS A 169 -25.49 -13.33 -0.28
N ARG A 170 -25.54 -14.67 -0.23
CA ARG A 170 -25.04 -15.56 -1.29
C ARG A 170 -26.19 -16.18 -2.05
N GLY A 171 -26.20 -15.95 -3.38
CA GLY A 171 -27.08 -16.66 -4.30
C GLY A 171 -26.40 -17.93 -4.85
N TYR A 172 -27.18 -19.00 -4.99
CA TYR A 172 -26.67 -20.29 -5.46
C TYR A 172 -27.45 -20.78 -6.69
N ASN A 173 -26.77 -21.48 -7.61
CA ASN A 173 -27.42 -22.21 -8.70
C ASN A 173 -27.94 -23.59 -8.21
N SER A 174 -28.58 -24.34 -9.12
CA SER A 174 -29.10 -25.70 -8.86
C SER A 174 -28.03 -26.68 -8.41
N ASP A 175 -26.79 -26.49 -8.87
CA ASP A 175 -25.65 -27.36 -8.54
C ASP A 175 -25.02 -26.97 -7.18
N GLY A 176 -25.51 -25.93 -6.54
CA GLY A 176 -25.04 -25.45 -5.24
C GLY A 176 -23.78 -24.62 -5.29
N GLN A 177 -23.42 -24.12 -6.46
CA GLN A 177 -22.31 -23.19 -6.61
C GLN A 177 -22.79 -21.78 -6.32
N ASN A 178 -22.02 -21.00 -5.55
CA ASN A 178 -22.27 -19.59 -5.35
C ASN A 178 -22.12 -18.83 -6.67
N ILE A 179 -23.21 -18.15 -7.11
CA ILE A 179 -23.24 -17.38 -8.36
C ILE A 179 -23.44 -15.88 -8.15
N SER A 180 -23.72 -15.44 -6.93
CA SER A 180 -23.87 -14.01 -6.62
C SER A 180 -23.61 -13.66 -5.18
N LEU A 181 -23.20 -12.40 -4.97
CA LEU A 181 -23.18 -11.74 -3.66
C LEU A 181 -24.02 -10.46 -3.78
N THR A 182 -24.91 -10.23 -2.81
CA THR A 182 -25.61 -8.96 -2.60
C THR A 182 -25.14 -8.37 -1.28
N PHE A 183 -24.74 -7.11 -1.27
CA PHE A 183 -24.22 -6.43 -0.09
C PHE A 183 -25.32 -5.61 0.57
N PHE A 184 -25.39 -5.61 1.90
CA PHE A 184 -26.47 -5.03 2.68
C PHE A 184 -26.01 -3.89 3.60
N ASP A 185 -26.92 -2.93 3.79
CA ASP A 185 -26.87 -2.01 4.92
C ASP A 185 -27.29 -2.71 6.23
N LYS A 186 -27.33 -1.96 7.34
CA LYS A 186 -27.71 -2.48 8.66
C LYS A 186 -29.20 -2.92 8.75
N ASP A 187 -30.04 -2.42 7.86
CA ASP A 187 -31.48 -2.69 7.83
C ASP A 187 -31.83 -3.84 6.85
N GLY A 188 -30.81 -4.43 6.21
CA GLY A 188 -30.94 -5.55 5.27
C GLY A 188 -31.31 -5.14 3.84
N HIS A 189 -31.23 -3.86 3.51
CA HIS A 189 -31.45 -3.40 2.14
C HIS A 189 -30.13 -3.45 1.36
N ALA A 190 -30.22 -3.74 0.05
CA ALA A 190 -29.05 -3.71 -0.81
C ALA A 190 -28.40 -2.33 -0.81
N VAL A 191 -27.08 -2.28 -0.67
CA VAL A 191 -26.29 -1.04 -0.59
C VAL A 191 -25.08 -1.11 -1.52
N SER A 192 -24.74 0.02 -2.13
CA SER A 192 -23.49 0.13 -2.89
C SER A 192 -22.29 0.06 -1.95
N THR A 193 -21.36 -0.84 -2.25
CA THR A 193 -20.08 -0.97 -1.57
C THR A 193 -19.19 0.24 -1.85
N SER A 194 -18.10 0.37 -1.09
CA SER A 194 -17.01 1.31 -1.40
C SER A 194 -16.40 1.11 -2.79
N SER A 195 -16.57 -0.09 -3.39
CA SER A 195 -16.15 -0.39 -4.76
C SER A 195 -17.12 0.07 -5.85
N GLY A 196 -18.31 0.62 -5.50
CA GLY A 196 -19.24 1.25 -6.44
C GLY A 196 -20.36 0.33 -6.95
N TYR A 197 -20.54 -0.87 -6.42
CA TYR A 197 -21.62 -1.79 -6.81
C TYR A 197 -22.29 -2.42 -5.58
N ALA A 198 -23.55 -2.84 -5.72
CA ALA A 198 -24.34 -3.48 -4.67
C ALA A 198 -24.44 -4.99 -4.85
N ILE A 199 -24.33 -5.48 -6.07
CA ILE A 199 -24.44 -6.89 -6.41
C ILE A 199 -23.26 -7.27 -7.28
N LYS A 200 -22.67 -8.43 -6.99
CA LYS A 200 -21.65 -9.09 -7.79
C LYS A 200 -22.18 -10.46 -8.23
N THR A 201 -22.06 -10.78 -9.50
CA THR A 201 -22.37 -12.11 -10.03
C THR A 201 -21.13 -12.79 -10.56
N TYR A 202 -21.08 -14.11 -10.50
CA TYR A 202 -19.94 -14.91 -10.94
C TYR A 202 -20.29 -15.69 -12.21
N GLN A 203 -19.37 -15.63 -13.18
CA GLN A 203 -19.37 -16.52 -14.32
C GLN A 203 -18.42 -17.71 -14.01
N ARG A 204 -18.91 -18.95 -14.27
CA ARG A 204 -18.14 -20.15 -14.04
C ARG A 204 -17.96 -20.93 -15.35
N ASP A 205 -16.84 -21.65 -15.45
CA ASP A 205 -16.63 -22.65 -16.51
C ASP A 205 -17.32 -23.99 -16.16
N MET A 206 -17.10 -25.00 -17.02
CA MET A 206 -17.69 -26.33 -16.85
C MET A 206 -17.18 -27.06 -15.60
N ASP A 207 -15.99 -26.73 -15.12
CA ASP A 207 -15.37 -27.31 -13.93
C ASP A 207 -15.80 -26.58 -12.65
N GLY A 208 -16.64 -25.53 -12.80
CA GLY A 208 -17.12 -24.71 -11.69
C GLY A 208 -16.16 -23.61 -11.23
N THR A 209 -15.02 -23.44 -11.92
CA THR A 209 -14.05 -22.38 -11.61
C THR A 209 -14.61 -21.02 -12.00
N ILE A 210 -14.44 -19.99 -11.16
CA ILE A 210 -14.84 -18.62 -11.48
C ILE A 210 -13.89 -18.07 -12.57
N VAL A 211 -14.48 -17.78 -13.73
CA VAL A 211 -13.76 -17.23 -14.91
C VAL A 211 -14.13 -15.77 -15.17
N GLY A 212 -15.04 -15.19 -14.41
CA GLY A 212 -15.39 -13.78 -14.50
C GLY A 212 -16.41 -13.35 -13.48
N GLU A 213 -16.60 -12.04 -13.40
CA GLU A 213 -17.62 -11.42 -12.56
C GLU A 213 -18.24 -10.20 -13.23
N GLN A 214 -19.44 -9.82 -12.81
CA GLN A 214 -20.16 -8.65 -13.26
C GLN A 214 -20.74 -7.90 -12.06
N TYR A 215 -20.89 -6.59 -12.19
CA TYR A 215 -21.29 -5.67 -11.14
C TYR A 215 -22.61 -5.01 -11.46
N PHE A 216 -23.48 -4.88 -10.44
CA PHE A 216 -24.80 -4.28 -10.57
C PHE A 216 -25.06 -3.33 -9.40
N ASP A 217 -25.93 -2.34 -9.65
CA ASP A 217 -26.45 -1.45 -8.62
C ASP A 217 -27.53 -2.13 -7.77
N THR A 218 -28.15 -1.38 -6.85
CA THR A 218 -29.24 -1.86 -5.99
C THR A 218 -30.49 -2.27 -6.73
N ASP A 219 -30.70 -1.75 -7.95
CA ASP A 219 -31.85 -2.02 -8.80
C ASP A 219 -31.59 -3.13 -9.82
N GLY A 220 -30.37 -3.68 -9.83
CA GLY A 220 -29.95 -4.73 -10.76
C GLY A 220 -29.51 -4.22 -12.14
N ASN A 221 -29.29 -2.90 -12.29
CA ASN A 221 -28.70 -2.36 -13.51
C ASN A 221 -27.18 -2.48 -13.47
N PRO A 222 -26.50 -2.60 -14.63
CA PRO A 222 -25.03 -2.65 -14.66
C PRO A 222 -24.40 -1.46 -13.94
N ALA A 223 -23.59 -1.73 -12.91
CA ALA A 223 -22.86 -0.72 -12.13
C ALA A 223 -21.40 -0.63 -12.54
N ARG A 224 -20.80 0.54 -12.34
CA ARG A 224 -19.36 0.74 -12.53
C ARG A 224 -18.62 0.56 -11.21
N SER A 225 -17.52 -0.19 -11.25
CA SER A 225 -16.57 -0.20 -10.15
C SER A 225 -15.75 1.09 -10.11
N LEU A 226 -14.93 1.25 -9.07
CA LEU A 226 -13.98 2.38 -8.95
C LEU A 226 -13.03 2.50 -10.14
N LEU A 227 -12.64 1.39 -10.77
CA LEU A 227 -11.79 1.41 -11.97
C LEU A 227 -12.57 1.73 -13.24
N GLY A 228 -13.91 1.85 -13.18
CA GLY A 228 -14.77 2.25 -14.28
C GLY A 228 -15.33 1.10 -15.13
N GLN A 229 -14.99 -0.15 -14.83
CA GLN A 229 -15.54 -1.33 -15.51
C GLN A 229 -16.85 -1.81 -14.87
N HIS A 230 -17.61 -2.61 -15.64
CA HIS A 230 -18.84 -3.27 -15.21
C HIS A 230 -18.66 -4.77 -14.92
N GLY A 231 -17.48 -5.31 -15.16
CA GLY A 231 -17.14 -6.70 -14.89
C GLY A 231 -15.72 -7.03 -15.34
N GLU A 232 -15.35 -8.28 -15.11
CA GLU A 232 -14.00 -8.79 -15.35
C GLU A 232 -14.07 -10.22 -15.88
N LEU A 233 -13.13 -10.60 -16.76
CA LEU A 233 -12.85 -11.98 -17.14
C LEU A 233 -11.44 -12.37 -16.71
N TYR A 234 -11.28 -13.60 -16.25
CA TYR A 234 -10.07 -14.11 -15.66
C TYR A 234 -9.43 -15.22 -16.52
N GLN A 235 -8.11 -15.18 -16.63
CA GLN A 235 -7.31 -16.33 -16.99
C GLN A 235 -6.40 -16.67 -15.82
N ARG A 236 -6.15 -17.97 -15.61
CA ARG A 236 -5.31 -18.44 -14.51
C ARG A 236 -4.04 -19.09 -15.04
N ASN A 237 -2.97 -19.06 -14.23
CA ASN A 237 -1.75 -19.81 -14.49
C ASN A 237 -1.91 -21.28 -14.01
N GLU A 238 -0.87 -22.07 -14.17
CA GLU A 238 -0.84 -23.49 -13.79
C GLU A 238 -1.01 -23.71 -12.27
N GLN A 239 -0.65 -22.71 -11.46
CA GLN A 239 -0.85 -22.70 -10.00
C GLN A 239 -2.25 -22.25 -9.57
N GLY A 240 -3.12 -21.87 -10.51
CA GLY A 240 -4.47 -21.41 -10.24
C GLY A 240 -4.62 -19.91 -9.94
N TYR A 241 -3.53 -19.14 -9.90
CA TYR A 241 -3.59 -17.68 -9.69
C TYR A 241 -4.09 -16.95 -10.93
N ILE A 242 -4.82 -15.84 -10.75
CA ILE A 242 -5.33 -15.00 -11.84
C ILE A 242 -4.17 -14.27 -12.54
N SER A 243 -3.71 -14.83 -13.66
CA SER A 243 -2.59 -14.29 -14.43
C SER A 243 -3.00 -13.22 -15.45
N GLN A 244 -4.28 -13.15 -15.81
CA GLN A 244 -4.84 -12.08 -16.65
C GLN A 244 -6.23 -11.69 -16.20
N ILE A 245 -6.49 -10.37 -16.21
CA ILE A 245 -7.81 -9.79 -16.01
C ILE A 245 -8.13 -8.99 -17.27
N THR A 246 -9.31 -9.24 -17.88
CA THR A 246 -9.84 -8.42 -18.95
C THR A 246 -11.06 -7.66 -18.43
N TYR A 247 -11.00 -6.34 -18.46
CA TYR A 247 -12.05 -5.45 -17.96
C TYR A 247 -13.16 -5.27 -18.98
N LEU A 248 -14.42 -5.30 -18.51
CA LEU A 248 -15.62 -5.31 -19.35
C LEU A 248 -16.47 -4.07 -19.16
N GLY A 249 -17.10 -3.62 -20.25
CA GLY A 249 -18.17 -2.65 -20.23
C GLY A 249 -19.53 -3.27 -19.88
N ALA A 250 -20.57 -2.44 -19.82
CA ALA A 250 -21.95 -2.88 -19.55
C ALA A 250 -22.50 -3.82 -20.62
N ASP A 251 -21.95 -3.78 -21.82
CA ASP A 251 -22.30 -4.68 -22.94
C ASP A 251 -21.51 -6.01 -22.93
N GLY A 252 -20.73 -6.25 -21.88
CA GLY A 252 -19.89 -7.44 -21.71
C GLY A 252 -18.65 -7.49 -22.62
N LYS A 253 -18.33 -6.40 -23.33
CA LYS A 253 -17.16 -6.34 -24.20
C LYS A 253 -15.95 -5.73 -23.50
N PRO A 254 -14.72 -6.11 -23.92
CA PRO A 254 -13.51 -5.49 -23.41
C PRO A 254 -13.55 -3.97 -23.53
N THR A 255 -13.42 -3.29 -22.39
CA THR A 255 -13.55 -1.83 -22.27
C THR A 255 -12.43 -1.26 -21.42
N PRO A 256 -11.84 -0.12 -21.77
CA PRO A 256 -10.81 0.50 -20.97
C PRO A 256 -11.31 0.90 -19.58
N THR A 257 -10.49 0.69 -18.57
CA THR A 257 -10.64 1.25 -17.23
C THR A 257 -10.49 2.78 -17.25
N ASN A 258 -10.77 3.45 -16.15
CA ASN A 258 -10.51 4.89 -15.98
C ASN A 258 -9.04 5.25 -16.23
N ALA A 259 -8.10 4.34 -15.95
CA ALA A 259 -6.66 4.50 -16.23
C ALA A 259 -6.29 4.24 -17.69
N GLY A 260 -7.24 3.82 -18.54
CA GLY A 260 -7.08 3.69 -19.98
C GLY A 260 -6.51 2.36 -20.48
N TYR A 261 -6.34 1.35 -19.63
CA TYR A 261 -5.97 -0.02 -20.05
C TYR A 261 -7.20 -0.95 -19.98
N THR A 262 -7.20 -2.00 -20.80
CA THR A 262 -8.31 -2.97 -20.90
C THR A 262 -7.93 -4.32 -20.33
N ILE A 263 -6.64 -4.68 -20.36
CA ILE A 263 -6.13 -5.97 -19.88
C ILE A 263 -5.00 -5.69 -18.89
N LEU A 264 -5.02 -6.40 -17.77
CA LEU A 264 -3.93 -6.49 -16.81
C LEU A 264 -3.37 -7.91 -16.84
N LYS A 265 -2.06 -8.06 -17.02
CA LYS A 265 -1.37 -9.35 -16.86
C LYS A 265 -0.50 -9.31 -15.63
N ARG A 266 -0.61 -10.35 -14.78
CA ARG A 266 0.04 -10.44 -13.47
C ARG A 266 0.93 -11.67 -13.41
N THR A 267 2.12 -11.50 -12.84
CA THR A 267 2.98 -12.59 -12.39
C THR A 267 3.01 -12.68 -10.88
N TYR A 268 3.44 -13.82 -10.37
CA TYR A 268 3.43 -14.10 -8.93
C TYR A 268 4.77 -14.68 -8.49
N HIS A 269 5.13 -14.42 -7.25
CA HIS A 269 6.16 -15.13 -6.50
C HIS A 269 5.67 -16.53 -6.11
N ARG A 270 6.60 -17.37 -5.63
CA ARG A 270 6.27 -18.73 -5.20
C ARG A 270 5.31 -18.78 -4.00
N ASP A 271 5.32 -17.78 -3.14
CA ASP A 271 4.39 -17.64 -2.01
C ASP A 271 2.97 -17.18 -2.42
N GLY A 272 2.72 -16.97 -3.70
CA GLY A 272 1.43 -16.51 -4.23
C GLY A 272 1.24 -14.99 -4.17
N THR A 273 2.21 -14.23 -3.66
CA THR A 273 2.15 -12.77 -3.71
C THR A 273 2.41 -12.26 -5.14
N ALA A 274 1.74 -11.16 -5.51
CA ALA A 274 1.89 -10.59 -6.85
C ALA A 274 3.28 -9.95 -7.02
N ASP A 275 4.00 -10.33 -8.09
CA ASP A 275 5.31 -9.77 -8.45
C ASP A 275 5.15 -8.59 -9.43
N THR A 276 4.60 -8.81 -10.64
CA THR A 276 4.46 -7.76 -11.64
C THR A 276 3.02 -7.62 -12.12
N ASP A 277 2.63 -6.38 -12.48
CA ASP A 277 1.43 -6.09 -13.26
C ASP A 277 1.84 -5.35 -14.53
N MET A 278 1.38 -5.82 -15.70
CA MET A 278 1.56 -5.19 -17.00
C MET A 278 0.22 -4.79 -17.60
N TYR A 279 0.16 -3.62 -18.23
CA TYR A 279 -1.07 -3.04 -18.78
C TYR A 279 -1.12 -3.14 -20.30
N PHE A 280 -2.30 -3.49 -20.84
CA PHE A 280 -2.50 -3.67 -22.27
C PHE A 280 -3.82 -3.02 -22.74
N ASP A 281 -3.88 -2.69 -24.02
CA ASP A 281 -5.13 -2.29 -24.69
C ASP A 281 -6.02 -3.52 -24.99
N ALA A 282 -7.20 -3.31 -25.59
CA ALA A 282 -8.13 -4.37 -25.94
C ALA A 282 -7.57 -5.34 -27.01
N ASN A 283 -6.57 -4.94 -27.79
CA ASN A 283 -5.93 -5.75 -28.81
C ASN A 283 -4.74 -6.53 -28.27
N GLY A 284 -4.43 -6.39 -26.98
CA GLY A 284 -3.27 -7.03 -26.35
C GLY A 284 -1.94 -6.33 -26.59
N ASN A 285 -1.94 -5.09 -27.09
CA ASN A 285 -0.72 -4.30 -27.20
C ASN A 285 -0.40 -3.64 -25.87
N PRO A 286 0.89 -3.57 -25.45
CA PRO A 286 1.29 -2.88 -24.23
C PRO A 286 0.78 -1.43 -24.22
N LYS A 287 0.05 -1.05 -23.17
CA LYS A 287 -0.57 0.25 -22.98
C LYS A 287 0.25 1.07 -21.99
N ALA A 288 0.73 2.23 -22.44
CA ALA A 288 1.35 3.19 -21.53
C ALA A 288 0.27 3.89 -20.70
N LEU A 289 0.49 3.94 -19.40
CA LEU A 289 -0.16 4.86 -18.48
C LEU A 289 0.65 6.15 -18.40
N SER A 290 0.40 6.99 -17.42
CA SER A 290 1.19 8.18 -17.16
C SER A 290 2.71 7.86 -17.07
N LYS A 291 3.56 8.87 -17.31
CA LYS A 291 5.03 8.77 -17.25
C LYS A 291 5.66 7.67 -18.14
N ARG A 292 4.96 7.22 -19.17
CA ARG A 292 5.36 6.08 -20.03
C ARG A 292 5.52 4.75 -19.27
N GLN A 293 4.83 4.60 -18.16
CA GLN A 293 4.73 3.37 -17.38
C GLN A 293 3.84 2.36 -18.09
N TYR A 294 4.33 1.16 -18.30
CA TYR A 294 3.57 0.05 -18.91
C TYR A 294 3.21 -1.04 -17.90
N GLY A 295 3.69 -0.93 -16.69
CA GLY A 295 3.44 -1.86 -15.60
C GLY A 295 4.16 -1.44 -14.33
N ILE A 296 4.00 -2.24 -13.30
CA ILE A 296 4.68 -2.13 -12.01
C ILE A 296 5.30 -3.46 -11.63
N LYS A 297 6.45 -3.42 -10.97
CA LYS A 297 7.03 -4.54 -10.22
C LYS A 297 6.99 -4.20 -8.74
N ARG A 298 6.48 -5.14 -7.94
CA ARG A 298 6.50 -5.01 -6.47
C ARG A 298 7.87 -5.42 -5.96
N SER A 299 8.46 -4.58 -5.13
CA SER A 299 9.76 -4.85 -4.49
C SER A 299 9.62 -4.44 -3.02
N GLY A 300 9.45 -5.40 -2.13
CA GLY A 300 9.05 -5.15 -0.77
C GLY A 300 7.76 -4.31 -0.71
N LYS A 301 7.82 -3.16 -0.05
CA LYS A 301 6.65 -2.24 0.09
C LYS A 301 6.59 -1.14 -0.99
N VAL A 302 7.44 -1.19 -2.02
CA VAL A 302 7.48 -0.18 -3.09
C VAL A 302 7.16 -0.77 -4.46
N ASN A 303 6.62 0.07 -5.34
CA ASN A 303 6.36 -0.30 -6.72
C ASN A 303 7.41 0.34 -7.63
N LEU A 304 8.08 -0.48 -8.44
CA LEU A 304 8.99 -0.03 -9.48
C LEU A 304 8.27 0.02 -10.83
N LEU A 305 8.44 1.11 -11.55
CA LEU A 305 7.81 1.32 -12.86
C LEU A 305 8.49 0.48 -13.93
N LEU A 306 7.67 -0.17 -14.77
CA LEU A 306 8.12 -1.03 -15.85
C LEU A 306 7.97 -0.35 -17.21
N ASN A 307 8.94 -0.58 -18.10
CA ASN A 307 8.88 -0.16 -19.51
C ASN A 307 8.00 -1.11 -20.33
N ARG A 308 7.85 -0.83 -21.65
CA ARG A 308 7.04 -1.63 -22.58
C ARG A 308 7.41 -3.12 -22.62
N ASN A 309 8.65 -3.46 -22.31
CA ASN A 309 9.18 -4.83 -22.36
C ASN A 309 9.09 -5.54 -21.00
N GLY A 310 8.51 -4.90 -19.97
CA GLY A 310 8.43 -5.45 -18.61
C GLY A 310 9.72 -5.29 -17.78
N ASN A 311 10.70 -4.52 -18.27
CA ASN A 311 11.92 -4.26 -17.50
C ASN A 311 11.76 -3.01 -16.63
N VAL A 312 12.39 -3.01 -15.46
CA VAL A 312 12.45 -1.87 -14.57
C VAL A 312 13.04 -0.66 -15.30
N MET A 313 12.33 0.46 -15.27
CA MET A 313 12.75 1.69 -15.96
C MET A 313 13.89 2.37 -15.18
N LEU A 314 14.86 2.91 -15.93
CA LEU A 314 15.83 3.84 -15.34
C LEU A 314 15.18 5.23 -15.31
N CYS A 315 14.56 5.59 -14.20
CA CYS A 315 13.93 6.89 -13.96
C CYS A 315 14.13 7.32 -12.49
N VAL A 316 13.87 8.60 -12.23
CA VAL A 316 14.06 9.17 -10.88
C VAL A 316 13.17 8.48 -9.86
N ASP A 317 11.92 8.20 -10.21
CA ASP A 317 10.97 7.52 -9.30
C ASP A 317 11.51 6.15 -8.87
N ASN A 318 11.96 5.31 -9.82
CA ASN A 318 12.51 3.99 -9.49
C ASN A 318 13.83 4.09 -8.73
N LEU A 319 14.64 5.11 -9.03
CA LEU A 319 15.88 5.34 -8.29
C LEU A 319 15.58 5.71 -6.83
N LEU A 320 14.61 6.58 -6.60
CA LEU A 320 14.21 6.99 -5.25
C LEU A 320 13.49 5.86 -4.49
N ASN A 321 12.64 5.08 -5.16
CA ASN A 321 11.93 3.96 -4.56
C ASN A 321 12.86 2.78 -4.25
N GLY A 322 13.76 2.42 -5.19
CA GLY A 322 14.73 1.33 -4.99
C GLY A 322 15.91 1.71 -4.08
N PHE A 323 16.27 3.00 -4.03
CA PHE A 323 17.36 3.53 -3.20
C PHE A 323 16.92 4.82 -2.50
N PRO A 324 16.03 4.75 -1.51
CA PRO A 324 15.46 5.95 -0.87
C PRO A 324 16.50 6.93 -0.32
N CYS A 325 17.65 6.41 0.13
CA CYS A 325 18.77 7.23 0.61
C CYS A 325 19.38 8.15 -0.47
N MET A 326 19.10 7.91 -1.77
CA MET A 326 19.62 8.75 -2.85
C MET A 326 19.11 10.19 -2.80
N VAL A 327 17.90 10.43 -2.26
CA VAL A 327 17.40 11.80 -2.06
C VAL A 327 18.29 12.57 -1.09
N VAL A 328 18.78 11.92 -0.03
CA VAL A 328 19.71 12.49 0.96
C VAL A 328 21.05 12.82 0.31
N VAL A 329 21.58 11.87 -0.47
CA VAL A 329 22.86 12.05 -1.20
C VAL A 329 22.75 13.19 -2.21
N PHE A 330 21.72 13.14 -3.07
CA PHE A 330 21.49 14.18 -4.08
C PHE A 330 21.31 15.56 -3.45
N GLY A 331 20.42 15.69 -2.47
CA GLY A 331 20.18 16.96 -1.76
C GLY A 331 21.44 17.49 -1.08
N SER A 332 22.23 16.60 -0.45
CA SER A 332 23.50 16.97 0.19
C SER A 332 24.53 17.50 -0.82
N VAL A 333 24.67 16.83 -1.98
CA VAL A 333 25.58 17.27 -3.06
C VAL A 333 25.14 18.63 -3.61
N VAL A 334 23.85 18.82 -3.88
CA VAL A 334 23.33 20.10 -4.38
C VAL A 334 23.56 21.22 -3.35
N CYS A 335 23.29 20.98 -2.07
CA CYS A 335 23.59 21.93 -1.00
C CYS A 335 25.08 22.30 -0.95
N LEU A 336 25.95 21.29 -1.04
CA LEU A 336 27.40 21.51 -1.04
C LEU A 336 27.84 22.39 -2.22
N LEU A 337 27.34 22.10 -3.44
CA LEU A 337 27.63 22.90 -4.64
C LEU A 337 27.14 24.35 -4.46
N MET A 338 25.92 24.55 -3.94
CA MET A 338 25.37 25.89 -3.68
C MET A 338 26.19 26.68 -2.66
N ILE A 339 26.82 26.01 -1.70
CA ILE A 339 27.64 26.64 -0.65
C ILE A 339 29.05 26.96 -1.16
N VAL A 340 29.67 26.04 -1.89
CA VAL A 340 31.09 26.14 -2.30
C VAL A 340 31.25 27.06 -3.49
N PHE A 341 30.33 27.04 -4.45
CA PHE A 341 30.42 27.82 -5.66
C PHE A 341 30.34 29.33 -5.43
N PRO A 342 30.88 30.15 -6.38
CA PRO A 342 30.70 31.60 -6.37
C PRO A 342 29.21 31.95 -6.31
N LYS A 343 28.90 33.13 -5.71
CA LYS A 343 27.51 33.56 -5.49
C LYS A 343 26.68 33.56 -6.79
N SER A 344 27.24 34.02 -7.91
CA SER A 344 26.58 34.05 -9.21
C SER A 344 26.16 32.65 -9.68
N LEU A 345 27.04 31.66 -9.57
CA LEU A 345 26.77 30.30 -9.97
C LEU A 345 25.76 29.61 -9.01
N SER A 346 25.86 29.92 -7.71
CA SER A 346 24.90 29.47 -6.71
C SER A 346 23.48 29.98 -7.01
N VAL A 347 23.35 31.23 -7.49
CA VAL A 347 22.05 31.79 -7.91
C VAL A 347 21.49 31.05 -9.13
N VAL A 348 22.32 30.80 -10.14
CA VAL A 348 21.93 30.05 -11.34
C VAL A 348 21.46 28.63 -10.93
N LEU A 349 22.23 27.93 -10.09
CA LEU A 349 21.85 26.63 -9.55
C LEU A 349 20.54 26.68 -8.79
N THR A 350 20.28 27.73 -8.02
CA THR A 350 19.01 27.91 -7.30
C THR A 350 17.84 28.04 -8.26
N ILE A 351 17.98 28.81 -9.34
CA ILE A 351 16.93 28.96 -10.37
C ILE A 351 16.65 27.64 -11.07
N VAL A 352 17.70 26.91 -11.48
CA VAL A 352 17.56 25.58 -12.09
C VAL A 352 16.90 24.63 -11.12
N TYR A 353 17.26 24.69 -9.85
CA TYR A 353 16.65 23.82 -8.82
C TYR A 353 15.17 24.15 -8.56
N VAL A 354 14.78 25.43 -8.59
CA VAL A 354 13.36 25.81 -8.56
C VAL A 354 12.60 25.21 -9.74
N ALA A 355 13.16 25.30 -10.95
CA ALA A 355 12.55 24.69 -12.14
C ALA A 355 12.44 23.17 -11.99
N PHE A 356 13.44 22.50 -11.39
CA PHE A 356 13.40 21.09 -11.07
C PHE A 356 12.29 20.75 -10.08
N ILE A 357 12.13 21.51 -8.98
CA ILE A 357 11.02 21.30 -8.02
C ILE A 357 9.67 21.41 -8.73
N LEU A 358 9.44 22.49 -9.50
CA LEU A 358 8.17 22.68 -10.21
C LEU A 358 7.90 21.56 -11.23
N TYR A 359 8.94 21.09 -11.91
CA TYR A 359 8.84 19.98 -12.83
C TYR A 359 8.42 18.68 -12.10
N GLU A 360 9.10 18.30 -11.01
CA GLU A 360 8.81 17.10 -10.23
C GLU A 360 7.42 17.15 -9.55
N THR A 361 7.03 18.33 -9.06
CA THR A 361 5.77 18.44 -8.29
C THR A 361 4.54 18.66 -9.14
N LEU A 362 4.67 19.23 -10.36
CA LEU A 362 3.53 19.61 -11.20
C LEU A 362 3.42 18.83 -12.52
N MET A 363 4.56 18.45 -13.16
CA MET A 363 4.53 17.89 -14.51
C MET A 363 4.31 16.39 -14.59
N PHE A 364 4.51 15.66 -13.48
CA PHE A 364 4.44 14.21 -13.44
C PHE A 364 3.26 13.65 -12.64
N ARG A 365 2.32 14.47 -12.22
CA ARG A 365 1.13 14.00 -11.50
C ARG A 365 -0.04 13.80 -12.47
N GLU A 366 -0.83 12.76 -12.21
CA GLU A 366 -2.06 12.46 -12.99
C GLU A 366 -3.19 13.36 -12.51
N SER A 367 -4.00 13.86 -13.46
CA SER A 367 -5.26 14.50 -13.12
C SER A 367 -6.30 13.43 -12.79
N GLY A 368 -7.00 13.56 -11.67
CA GLY A 368 -8.08 12.62 -11.31
C GLY A 368 -8.76 12.89 -9.98
N ASP A 369 -8.07 13.49 -9.00
CA ASP A 369 -8.65 13.64 -7.66
C ASP A 369 -8.30 14.99 -7.04
N ALA A 370 -9.23 15.95 -7.15
CA ALA A 370 -9.18 17.20 -6.39
C ALA A 370 -9.62 16.95 -4.92
N ARG A 371 -8.83 16.18 -4.16
CA ARG A 371 -9.07 15.96 -2.73
C ARG A 371 -8.15 16.83 -1.91
N THR A 372 -8.55 17.10 -0.68
CA THR A 372 -7.75 17.85 0.31
C THR A 372 -7.62 17.06 1.59
N ASN A 373 -6.42 17.08 2.18
CA ASN A 373 -6.17 16.56 3.51
C ASN A 373 -5.56 17.68 4.38
N PHE A 374 -6.38 18.29 5.23
CA PHE A 374 -5.95 19.36 6.13
C PHE A 374 -5.55 18.87 7.52
N VAL A 375 -5.47 17.56 7.75
CA VAL A 375 -5.07 16.99 9.03
C VAL A 375 -3.55 16.96 9.11
N LEU A 376 -2.97 17.75 10.01
CA LEU A 376 -1.52 17.76 10.22
C LEU A 376 -1.08 16.49 10.95
N PHE A 377 0.00 15.88 10.49
CA PHE A 377 0.54 14.59 10.95
C PHE A 377 -0.43 13.41 10.78
N SER A 378 -1.24 13.44 9.72
CA SER A 378 -2.15 12.35 9.35
C SER A 378 -1.42 11.02 9.19
N TYR A 379 -0.14 11.06 8.82
CA TYR A 379 0.73 9.91 8.64
C TYR A 379 1.35 9.35 9.95
N ALA A 380 1.19 10.01 11.11
CA ALA A 380 1.97 9.68 12.32
C ALA A 380 1.85 8.21 12.77
N GLY A 381 0.65 7.63 12.70
CA GLY A 381 0.40 6.23 13.05
C GLY A 381 1.04 5.23 12.07
N LYS A 382 1.30 5.64 10.82
CA LYS A 382 1.86 4.81 9.77
C LYS A 382 3.38 5.01 9.58
N PHE A 383 3.92 6.15 10.01
CA PHE A 383 5.31 6.55 9.77
C PHE A 383 6.34 5.50 10.23
N LEU A 384 6.13 4.88 11.39
CA LEU A 384 7.03 3.83 11.90
C LEU A 384 6.79 2.46 11.25
N LYS A 385 5.59 2.24 10.69
CA LYS A 385 5.17 0.93 10.17
C LYS A 385 5.34 0.79 8.65
N GLU A 386 5.26 1.90 7.90
CA GLU A 386 5.22 1.88 6.43
C GLU A 386 6.40 2.64 5.83
N GLN A 387 7.27 1.94 5.11
CA GLN A 387 8.43 2.54 4.42
C GLN A 387 8.00 3.59 3.40
N SER A 388 6.93 3.35 2.65
CA SER A 388 6.41 4.30 1.65
C SER A 388 6.05 5.66 2.26
N VAL A 389 5.45 5.65 3.46
CA VAL A 389 5.12 6.88 4.21
C VAL A 389 6.40 7.58 4.67
N ARG A 390 7.39 6.85 5.21
CA ARG A 390 8.68 7.42 5.60
C ARG A 390 9.40 8.06 4.42
N VAL A 391 9.44 7.36 3.29
CA VAL A 391 10.05 7.86 2.04
C VAL A 391 9.36 9.15 1.57
N GLY A 392 8.03 9.20 1.55
CA GLY A 392 7.27 10.39 1.15
C GLY A 392 7.59 11.60 2.02
N VAL A 393 7.52 11.45 3.35
CA VAL A 393 7.81 12.53 4.30
C VAL A 393 9.26 13.04 4.17
N ILE A 394 10.23 12.12 4.09
CA ILE A 394 11.65 12.50 3.98
C ILE A 394 11.94 13.15 2.62
N ASN A 395 11.34 12.67 1.54
CA ASN A 395 11.48 13.28 0.21
C ASN A 395 10.98 14.72 0.19
N ASN A 396 9.83 15.04 0.78
CA ASN A 396 9.29 16.38 0.87
C ASN A 396 10.26 17.32 1.62
N ILE A 397 10.82 16.88 2.75
CA ILE A 397 11.82 17.65 3.49
C ILE A 397 13.08 17.87 2.64
N TRP A 398 13.66 16.81 2.05
CA TRP A 398 14.91 16.89 1.30
C TRP A 398 14.78 17.62 -0.02
N LEU A 399 13.61 17.65 -0.63
CA LEU A 399 13.34 18.43 -1.83
C LEU A 399 13.52 19.95 -1.59
N PHE A 400 13.23 20.42 -0.37
CA PHE A 400 13.29 21.86 -0.05
C PHE A 400 14.56 22.29 0.70
N ILE A 401 15.41 21.38 1.20
CA ILE A 401 16.68 21.74 1.84
C ILE A 401 17.62 22.50 0.90
N PRO A 402 17.90 22.02 -0.35
CA PRO A 402 18.72 22.78 -1.29
C PRO A 402 18.10 24.13 -1.67
N LEU A 403 16.78 24.19 -1.83
CA LEU A 403 16.07 25.44 -2.11
C LEU A 403 16.37 26.50 -1.02
N GLY A 404 16.16 26.15 0.25
CA GLY A 404 16.44 27.06 1.37
C GLY A 404 17.91 27.48 1.43
N THR A 405 18.83 26.54 1.16
CA THR A 405 20.28 26.80 1.07
C THR A 405 20.60 27.83 0.00
N GLY A 406 20.09 27.66 -1.22
CA GLY A 406 20.28 28.55 -2.34
C GLY A 406 19.65 29.92 -2.12
N LEU A 407 18.42 29.99 -1.64
CA LEU A 407 17.72 31.23 -1.36
C LEU A 407 18.45 32.08 -0.32
N TYR A 408 18.90 31.46 0.78
CA TYR A 408 19.67 32.22 1.78
C TYR A 408 21.03 32.66 1.24
N ARG A 409 21.68 31.83 0.44
CA ARG A 409 22.93 32.19 -0.25
C ARG A 409 22.74 33.40 -1.20
N TRP A 410 21.56 33.46 -1.86
CA TRP A 410 21.20 34.56 -2.80
C TRP A 410 20.91 35.86 -2.05
N PHE A 411 19.90 35.84 -1.14
CA PHE A 411 19.34 37.04 -0.53
C PHE A 411 20.02 37.48 0.76
N GLN A 412 20.49 36.56 1.58
CA GLN A 412 21.10 36.79 2.90
C GLN A 412 20.17 37.60 3.85
N LYS A 413 18.85 37.40 3.72
CA LYS A 413 17.82 38.11 4.46
C LYS A 413 16.90 37.11 5.18
N LYS A 414 16.34 37.48 6.33
CA LYS A 414 15.46 36.63 7.12
C LYS A 414 14.16 36.26 6.39
N TRP A 415 13.67 37.10 5.50
CA TRP A 415 12.47 36.81 4.72
C TRP A 415 12.65 35.63 3.73
N ALA A 416 13.87 35.21 3.45
CA ALA A 416 14.12 33.98 2.72
C ALA A 416 13.47 32.74 3.39
N LEU A 417 13.16 32.80 4.69
CA LEU A 417 12.40 31.76 5.39
C LEU A 417 10.93 31.65 4.94
N LEU A 418 10.35 32.72 4.36
CA LEU A 418 8.97 32.71 3.89
C LEU A 418 8.81 32.05 2.52
N ILE A 419 9.84 32.08 1.67
CA ILE A 419 9.74 31.58 0.28
C ILE A 419 9.39 30.09 0.22
N PRO A 420 10.03 29.19 0.98
CA PRO A 420 9.67 27.77 0.94
C PRO A 420 8.20 27.51 1.29
N PHE A 421 7.68 28.22 2.30
CA PHE A 421 6.26 28.14 2.68
C PHE A 421 5.33 28.63 1.55
N VAL A 422 5.59 29.83 1.01
CA VAL A 422 4.76 30.40 -0.08
C VAL A 422 4.82 29.53 -1.33
N MET A 423 6.01 29.01 -1.67
CA MET A 423 6.19 28.13 -2.82
C MET A 423 5.45 26.79 -2.63
N SER A 424 5.53 26.18 -1.45
CA SER A 424 4.82 24.95 -1.14
C SER A 424 3.31 25.15 -1.20
N MET A 425 2.78 26.23 -0.58
CA MET A 425 1.37 26.58 -0.68
C MET A 425 0.90 26.80 -2.13
N ALA A 426 1.74 27.43 -2.98
CA ALA A 426 1.42 27.62 -4.38
C ALA A 426 1.38 26.29 -5.15
N ILE A 427 2.29 25.36 -4.85
CA ILE A 427 2.29 24.01 -5.43
C ILE A 427 1.02 23.27 -5.06
N GLU A 428 0.69 23.16 -3.77
CA GLU A 428 -0.51 22.45 -3.29
C GLU A 428 -1.81 23.07 -3.85
N THR A 429 -1.88 24.40 -3.89
CA THR A 429 -3.02 25.10 -4.50
C THR A 429 -3.15 24.79 -6.00
N THR A 430 -2.03 24.75 -6.72
CA THR A 430 -2.01 24.41 -8.15
C THR A 430 -2.45 22.96 -8.37
N GLN A 431 -1.97 22.02 -7.56
CA GLN A 431 -2.37 20.61 -7.62
C GLN A 431 -3.88 20.45 -7.37
N TYR A 432 -4.42 21.15 -6.38
CA TYR A 432 -5.86 21.14 -6.09
C TYR A 432 -6.67 21.69 -7.26
N ILE A 433 -6.34 22.87 -7.78
CA ILE A 433 -7.10 23.52 -8.88
C ILE A 433 -7.03 22.70 -10.18
N THR A 434 -5.88 22.08 -10.46
CA THR A 434 -5.67 21.30 -11.69
C THR A 434 -6.07 19.83 -11.55
N GLY A 435 -6.44 19.37 -10.34
CA GLY A 435 -6.72 17.96 -10.06
C GLY A 435 -5.49 17.05 -10.21
N LEU A 436 -4.28 17.59 -10.07
CA LEU A 436 -3.02 16.86 -10.21
C LEU A 436 -2.58 16.15 -8.92
N GLY A 437 -3.50 15.83 -8.04
CA GLY A 437 -3.24 15.11 -6.79
C GLY A 437 -4.03 15.62 -5.60
N ILE A 438 -3.73 15.05 -4.43
CA ILE A 438 -4.31 15.44 -3.15
C ILE A 438 -3.48 16.61 -2.61
N ALA A 439 -4.12 17.74 -2.27
CA ALA A 439 -3.46 18.85 -1.58
C ALA A 439 -3.37 18.52 -0.08
N GLU A 440 -2.14 18.36 0.42
CA GLU A 440 -1.89 17.91 1.79
C GLU A 440 -1.18 18.97 2.63
N PHE A 441 -1.73 19.23 3.83
CA PHE A 441 -1.11 20.17 4.76
C PHE A 441 0.22 19.62 5.32
N ASP A 442 0.36 18.32 5.36
CA ASP A 442 1.59 17.62 5.74
C ASP A 442 2.74 17.91 4.77
N ASP A 443 2.45 18.01 3.47
CA ASP A 443 3.44 18.35 2.43
C ASP A 443 3.90 19.81 2.58
N VAL A 444 2.96 20.73 2.84
CA VAL A 444 3.32 22.13 3.13
C VAL A 444 4.24 22.23 4.35
N PHE A 445 3.95 21.46 5.40
CA PHE A 445 4.77 21.43 6.59
C PHE A 445 6.16 20.85 6.32
N GLY A 446 6.26 19.68 5.69
CA GLY A 446 7.52 19.00 5.35
C GLY A 446 8.43 19.87 4.47
N ASN A 447 7.88 20.41 3.40
CA ASN A 447 8.57 21.30 2.47
C ASN A 447 9.09 22.57 3.15
N THR A 448 8.27 23.19 3.99
CA THR A 448 8.65 24.39 4.74
C THR A 448 9.78 24.10 5.73
N MET A 449 9.68 23.00 6.49
CA MET A 449 10.73 22.56 7.40
C MET A 449 12.05 22.29 6.67
N GLY A 450 12.00 21.62 5.53
CA GLY A 450 13.17 21.41 4.67
C GLY A 450 13.82 22.74 4.26
N GLY A 451 13.01 23.68 3.78
CA GLY A 451 13.50 25.01 3.43
C GLY A 451 14.17 25.76 4.60
N TRP A 452 13.61 25.68 5.80
CA TRP A 452 14.20 26.29 7.00
C TRP A 452 15.52 25.64 7.40
N ILE A 453 15.61 24.31 7.33
CA ILE A 453 16.87 23.58 7.54
C ILE A 453 17.93 24.09 6.55
N GLY A 454 17.58 24.19 5.26
CA GLY A 454 18.49 24.69 4.25
C GLY A 454 18.98 26.13 4.49
N VAL A 455 18.09 27.04 4.89
CA VAL A 455 18.46 28.41 5.31
C VAL A 455 19.44 28.38 6.48
N LEU A 456 19.18 27.54 7.48
CA LEU A 456 20.04 27.43 8.67
C LEU A 456 21.43 26.89 8.31
N VAL A 457 21.50 25.91 7.42
CA VAL A 457 22.75 25.35 6.87
C VAL A 457 23.58 26.45 6.19
N ALA A 458 22.98 27.22 5.28
CA ALA A 458 23.68 28.32 4.59
C ALA A 458 24.07 29.45 5.55
N TRP A 459 23.23 29.80 6.52
CA TRP A 459 23.51 30.81 7.53
C TRP A 459 24.72 30.45 8.39
N THR A 460 24.79 29.24 8.90
CA THR A 460 25.90 28.75 9.74
C THR A 460 27.21 28.75 8.99
N TRP A 461 27.20 28.29 7.72
CA TRP A 461 28.39 28.30 6.84
C TRP A 461 28.90 29.70 6.56
N LEU A 462 28.02 30.64 6.13
CA LEU A 462 28.41 32.01 5.83
C LEU A 462 28.91 32.74 7.07
N SER A 463 28.27 32.56 8.19
CA SER A 463 28.70 33.15 9.48
C SER A 463 30.08 32.66 9.90
N TRP A 464 30.39 31.38 9.65
CA TRP A 464 31.72 30.84 9.89
C TRP A 464 32.78 31.44 8.92
N LYS A 465 32.47 31.47 7.61
CA LYS A 465 33.39 32.03 6.57
C LYS A 465 33.75 33.47 6.87
N MET A 466 32.80 34.32 7.25
CA MET A 466 33.07 35.73 7.64
C MET A 466 33.96 35.83 8.88
N SER A 467 33.75 34.94 9.86
CA SER A 467 34.56 34.94 11.08
C SER A 467 36.00 34.49 10.87
N VAL A 468 36.27 33.61 9.90
CA VAL A 468 37.62 33.20 9.51
C VAL A 468 38.32 34.37 8.78
N LYS A 469 37.64 35.03 7.83
CA LYS A 469 38.18 36.18 7.08
C LYS A 469 38.52 37.37 7.95
N ASN A 470 37.84 37.57 9.07
CA ASN A 470 38.13 38.65 10.02
C ASN A 470 39.27 38.34 11.00
N ARG A 471 39.85 37.14 10.96
CA ARG A 471 40.99 36.69 11.79
C ARG A 471 42.31 36.62 11.01
N THR A 472 42.23 36.59 9.70
CA THR A 472 43.39 36.73 8.76
C THR A 472 43.50 38.19 8.29
#